data_556d5e675307a5533cc0ec5ff8f09078
#
_entry.id   556d5e675307a5533cc0ec5ff8f09078
#
_cell.length_a   1.000
_cell.length_b   1.000
_cell.length_c   1.000
_cell.angle_alpha   90.00
_cell.angle_beta   90.00
_cell.angle_gamma   90.00
#
_symmetry.space_group_name_H-M   'P 1'
#
loop_
_entity.id
_entity.type
_entity.pdbx_description
1 polymer ?
#
loop_
_entity_poly.entity_id
_entity_poly.type
_entity_poly.pdbx_seq_one_letter_code
_entity_poly.pdbx_strand_id
1 'polypeptide(L)'
;MSLALLALATAVAFAGYSRTHPRWWEAAISLAVLSGIFPMILAVNTRIVPVFSRRDWVSPRLVQLMIACALTGGWLVFGGRVEGQTIAIVAGSALSLAAGILFLANLGRLFRGPAVRPSPPLPFPEQAVADRIAIGFTRLSGIWLLVGLTIGLVVSIHTPERGRWELVWAHAMLVGFAFSMATGVTYHVLPRWTSGRWRSTGALKLHYYITLVALPLMVLALAIDSQTLFHMSGPLQAAVIALWIGNCLPFIRLLPRSTAIGFGAAVLALAFGVALGMSFAVTPANGALLRPVHAELNLFGWAGLLISGVTYYLAPRFAGSPLRWPRLVPLQLILTIGGLASSVALVWLRVEGHDAGELVGVAHLVCAAGLALLGVMVAGTFASNPRPLAIPLQMMKSQALR
;
A
#
# COMPACT_ATOMS: atom_id res chain seq x y z
N MET A 1 8.39 -6.23 8.03
CA MET A 1 8.29 -6.39 6.57
C MET A 1 7.94 -7.82 6.17
N SER A 2 8.71 -8.83 6.54
CA SER A 2 8.45 -10.23 6.13
C SER A 2 7.08 -10.74 6.54
N LEU A 3 6.65 -10.51 7.79
CA LEU A 3 5.30 -10.90 8.25
C LEU A 3 4.18 -10.19 7.49
N ALA A 4 4.38 -8.94 7.10
CA ALA A 4 3.41 -8.21 6.28
C ALA A 4 3.31 -8.79 4.85
N LEU A 5 4.43 -9.23 4.28
CA LEU A 5 4.44 -9.92 2.98
C LEU A 5 3.76 -11.30 3.06
N LEU A 6 3.97 -12.03 4.16
CA LEU A 6 3.26 -13.29 4.39
C LEU A 6 1.75 -13.08 4.58
N ALA A 7 1.34 -12.02 5.26
CA ALA A 7 -0.08 -11.66 5.36
C ALA A 7 -0.68 -11.32 3.99
N LEU A 8 0.03 -10.57 3.13
CA LEU A 8 -0.39 -10.32 1.75
C LEU A 8 -0.50 -11.63 0.94
N ALA A 9 0.48 -12.53 1.05
CA ALA A 9 0.45 -13.82 0.38
C ALA A 9 -0.77 -14.65 0.82
N THR A 10 -1.03 -14.72 2.13
CA THR A 10 -2.21 -15.41 2.66
C THR A 10 -3.51 -14.78 2.16
N ALA A 11 -3.59 -13.44 2.15
CA ALA A 11 -4.76 -12.72 1.65
C ALA A 11 -5.05 -13.06 0.16
N VAL A 12 -4.01 -13.06 -0.67
CA VAL A 12 -4.14 -13.45 -2.09
C VAL A 12 -4.63 -14.88 -2.23
N ALA A 13 -4.07 -15.83 -1.47
CA ALA A 13 -4.49 -17.22 -1.50
C ALA A 13 -5.98 -17.39 -1.14
N PHE A 14 -6.43 -16.74 -0.06
CA PHE A 14 -7.84 -16.79 0.36
C PHE A 14 -8.79 -16.10 -0.62
N ALA A 15 -8.35 -15.01 -1.26
CA ALA A 15 -9.14 -14.36 -2.32
C ALA A 15 -9.46 -15.32 -3.47
N GLY A 16 -8.52 -16.20 -3.84
CA GLY A 16 -8.70 -17.19 -4.89
C GLY A 16 -9.80 -18.21 -4.63
N TYR A 17 -10.08 -18.52 -3.36
CA TYR A 17 -11.11 -19.48 -2.96
C TYR A 17 -12.42 -18.82 -2.49
N SER A 18 -12.56 -17.52 -2.65
CA SER A 18 -13.74 -16.76 -2.21
C SER A 18 -15.04 -17.17 -2.92
N ARG A 19 -14.95 -17.83 -4.09
CA ARG A 19 -16.12 -18.33 -4.82
C ARG A 19 -16.89 -19.39 -4.03
N THR A 20 -16.17 -20.32 -3.40
CA THR A 20 -16.76 -21.39 -2.59
C THR A 20 -17.12 -20.91 -1.18
N HIS A 21 -16.46 -19.81 -0.74
CA HIS A 21 -16.62 -19.24 0.59
C HIS A 21 -16.69 -17.70 0.51
N PRO A 22 -17.85 -17.10 0.26
CA PRO A 22 -17.97 -15.63 0.05
C PRO A 22 -17.35 -14.76 1.15
N ARG A 23 -17.43 -15.21 2.41
CA ARG A 23 -16.81 -14.51 3.56
C ARG A 23 -15.29 -14.39 3.46
N TRP A 24 -14.64 -15.28 2.71
CA TRP A 24 -13.19 -15.28 2.56
C TRP A 24 -12.69 -14.10 1.74
N TRP A 25 -13.51 -13.57 0.83
CA TRP A 25 -13.15 -12.36 0.09
C TRP A 25 -12.99 -11.14 1.02
N GLU A 26 -13.96 -10.92 1.90
CA GLU A 26 -13.90 -9.82 2.87
C GLU A 26 -12.78 -10.03 3.88
N ALA A 27 -12.56 -11.27 4.31
CA ALA A 27 -11.45 -11.63 5.17
C ALA A 27 -10.10 -11.35 4.50
N ALA A 28 -9.94 -11.76 3.23
CA ALA A 28 -8.75 -11.53 2.44
C ALA A 28 -8.43 -10.03 2.27
N ILE A 29 -9.42 -9.21 1.93
CA ILE A 29 -9.25 -7.75 1.85
C ILE A 29 -8.80 -7.19 3.20
N SER A 30 -9.43 -7.61 4.29
CA SER A 30 -9.09 -7.15 5.63
C SER A 30 -7.66 -7.51 6.01
N LEU A 31 -7.23 -8.74 5.74
CA LEU A 31 -5.87 -9.20 6.02
C LEU A 31 -4.84 -8.42 5.19
N ALA A 32 -5.11 -8.25 3.89
CA ALA A 32 -4.23 -7.51 3.01
C ALA A 32 -4.03 -6.06 3.47
N VAL A 33 -5.11 -5.39 3.87
CA VAL A 33 -5.06 -3.99 4.32
C VAL A 33 -4.45 -3.88 5.71
N LEU A 34 -4.96 -4.64 6.70
CA LEU A 34 -4.64 -4.43 8.12
C LEU A 34 -3.36 -5.15 8.56
N SER A 35 -2.99 -6.31 8.00
CA SER A 35 -1.74 -7.02 8.34
C SER A 35 -0.71 -7.04 7.22
N GLY A 36 -1.10 -6.68 5.99
CA GLY A 36 -0.18 -6.54 4.86
C GLY A 36 0.28 -5.10 4.70
N ILE A 37 -0.55 -4.26 4.10
CA ILE A 37 -0.19 -2.90 3.66
C ILE A 37 0.09 -1.97 4.84
N PHE A 38 -0.82 -1.92 5.82
CA PHE A 38 -0.68 -1.02 6.96
C PHE A 38 0.62 -1.26 7.76
N PRO A 39 0.92 -2.46 8.28
CA PRO A 39 2.17 -2.68 9.01
C PRO A 39 3.42 -2.61 8.10
N MET A 40 3.31 -2.86 6.78
CA MET A 40 4.41 -2.61 5.85
C MET A 40 4.76 -1.13 5.81
N ILE A 41 3.75 -0.25 5.67
CA ILE A 41 3.93 1.20 5.71
C ILE A 41 4.54 1.62 7.05
N LEU A 42 4.05 1.10 8.18
CA LEU A 42 4.63 1.37 9.49
C LEU A 42 6.12 0.95 9.56
N ALA A 43 6.44 -0.27 9.10
CA ALA A 43 7.81 -0.79 9.13
C ALA A 43 8.77 0.05 8.27
N VAL A 44 8.34 0.51 7.11
CA VAL A 44 9.12 1.40 6.24
C VAL A 44 9.32 2.77 6.91
N ASN A 45 8.25 3.34 7.47
CA ASN A 45 8.31 4.63 8.14
C ASN A 45 9.22 4.62 9.38
N THR A 46 9.31 3.49 10.12
CA THR A 46 10.22 3.38 11.26
C THR A 46 11.69 3.59 10.87
N ARG A 47 12.05 3.38 9.61
CA ARG A 47 13.41 3.59 9.08
C ARG A 47 13.56 4.92 8.34
N ILE A 48 12.57 5.30 7.54
CA ILE A 48 12.63 6.50 6.69
C ILE A 48 12.42 7.78 7.50
N VAL A 49 11.45 7.81 8.40
CA VAL A 49 11.10 9.03 9.14
C VAL A 49 12.26 9.57 9.98
N PRO A 50 13.01 8.77 10.75
CA PRO A 50 14.19 9.28 11.48
C PRO A 50 15.24 9.93 10.57
N VAL A 51 15.44 9.39 9.38
CA VAL A 51 16.41 9.92 8.42
C VAL A 51 15.99 11.29 7.91
N PHE A 52 14.74 11.41 7.43
CA PHE A 52 14.25 12.68 6.86
C PHE A 52 13.96 13.75 7.93
N SER A 53 13.45 13.35 9.09
CA SER A 53 13.19 14.26 10.20
C SER A 53 14.46 14.65 10.95
N ARG A 54 15.56 13.92 10.77
CA ARG A 54 16.82 14.06 11.51
C ARG A 54 16.70 13.80 13.01
N ARG A 55 15.68 13.05 13.41
CA ARG A 55 15.33 12.79 14.81
C ARG A 55 15.27 11.29 15.04
N ASP A 56 15.48 10.88 16.29
CA ASP A 56 15.35 9.49 16.69
C ASP A 56 14.00 9.22 17.35
N TRP A 57 13.52 7.98 17.26
CA TRP A 57 12.32 7.54 17.97
C TRP A 57 12.54 7.68 19.47
N VAL A 58 11.58 8.30 20.16
CA VAL A 58 11.65 8.51 21.62
C VAL A 58 11.62 7.16 22.36
N SER A 59 10.87 6.17 21.86
CA SER A 59 10.76 4.86 22.47
C SER A 59 10.71 3.73 21.43
N PRO A 60 11.77 2.92 21.35
CA PRO A 60 11.77 1.71 20.54
C PRO A 60 10.68 0.70 20.94
N ARG A 61 10.33 0.63 22.25
CA ARG A 61 9.28 -0.25 22.76
C ARG A 61 7.91 0.12 22.19
N LEU A 62 7.59 1.42 22.12
CA LEU A 62 6.34 1.89 21.52
C LEU A 62 6.29 1.59 20.01
N VAL A 63 7.41 1.65 19.30
CA VAL A 63 7.49 1.24 17.89
C VAL A 63 7.20 -0.26 17.73
N GLN A 64 7.76 -1.09 18.61
CA GLN A 64 7.49 -2.54 18.59
C GLN A 64 6.02 -2.85 18.91
N LEU A 65 5.47 -2.20 19.95
CA LEU A 65 4.06 -2.37 20.32
C LEU A 65 3.11 -1.98 19.20
N MET A 66 3.36 -0.84 18.55
CA MET A 66 2.59 -0.37 17.40
C MET A 66 2.55 -1.41 16.27
N ILE A 67 3.71 -1.98 15.90
CA ILE A 67 3.79 -3.00 14.84
C ILE A 67 3.11 -4.30 15.29
N ALA A 68 3.29 -4.72 16.53
CA ALA A 68 2.63 -5.90 17.08
C ALA A 68 1.10 -5.74 17.06
N CYS A 69 0.57 -4.61 17.53
CA CYS A 69 -0.87 -4.33 17.50
C CYS A 69 -1.41 -4.33 16.04
N ALA A 70 -0.69 -3.73 15.09
CA ALA A 70 -1.12 -3.71 13.69
C ALA A 70 -1.19 -5.12 13.09
N LEU A 71 -0.16 -5.93 13.28
CA LEU A 71 -0.13 -7.31 12.76
C LEU A 71 -1.21 -8.17 13.44
N THR A 72 -1.24 -8.20 14.76
CA THR A 72 -2.20 -9.01 15.52
C THR A 72 -3.63 -8.58 15.24
N GLY A 73 -3.89 -7.27 15.15
CA GLY A 73 -5.21 -6.72 14.88
C GLY A 73 -5.77 -7.23 13.54
N GLY A 74 -5.00 -7.16 12.47
CA GLY A 74 -5.47 -7.64 11.17
C GLY A 74 -5.66 -9.16 11.10
N TRP A 75 -4.81 -9.97 11.76
CA TRP A 75 -5.00 -11.42 11.85
C TRP A 75 -6.24 -11.80 12.64
N LEU A 76 -6.56 -11.07 13.73
CA LEU A 76 -7.80 -11.28 14.49
C LEU A 76 -9.04 -10.92 13.65
N VAL A 77 -9.01 -9.81 12.91
CA VAL A 77 -10.10 -9.47 11.98
C VAL A 77 -10.27 -10.56 10.93
N PHE A 78 -9.18 -11.03 10.34
CA PHE A 78 -9.20 -12.11 9.34
C PHE A 78 -9.82 -13.39 9.91
N GLY A 79 -9.27 -13.93 10.99
CA GLY A 79 -9.78 -15.15 11.62
C GLY A 79 -11.23 -15.02 12.06
N GLY A 80 -11.58 -13.87 12.66
CA GLY A 80 -12.95 -13.59 13.06
C GLY A 80 -13.93 -13.56 11.90
N ARG A 81 -13.52 -13.03 10.72
CA ARG A 81 -14.36 -13.03 9.50
C ARG A 81 -14.52 -14.44 8.92
N VAL A 82 -13.44 -15.23 8.87
CA VAL A 82 -13.47 -16.62 8.38
C VAL A 82 -14.43 -17.44 9.24
N GLU A 83 -14.31 -17.34 10.56
CA GLU A 83 -15.10 -18.13 11.54
C GLU A 83 -16.45 -17.48 11.89
N GLY A 84 -16.71 -16.25 11.46
CA GLY A 84 -17.95 -15.53 11.81
C GLY A 84 -17.97 -15.02 13.26
N GLN A 85 -16.81 -14.83 13.90
CA GLN A 85 -16.70 -14.44 15.32
C GLN A 85 -16.60 -12.92 15.50
N THR A 86 -17.71 -12.26 15.82
CA THR A 86 -17.79 -10.80 15.97
C THR A 86 -16.81 -10.25 17.03
N ILE A 87 -16.63 -10.93 18.16
CA ILE A 87 -15.71 -10.48 19.22
C ILE A 87 -14.28 -10.37 18.69
N ALA A 88 -13.82 -11.35 17.92
CA ALA A 88 -12.48 -11.33 17.31
C ALA A 88 -12.34 -10.18 16.29
N ILE A 89 -13.38 -9.92 15.51
CA ILE A 89 -13.40 -8.80 14.53
C ILE A 89 -13.30 -7.47 15.28
N VAL A 90 -14.10 -7.25 16.32
CA VAL A 90 -14.10 -6.01 17.12
C VAL A 90 -12.76 -5.81 17.82
N ALA A 91 -12.25 -6.85 18.49
CA ALA A 91 -10.96 -6.78 19.18
C ALA A 91 -9.81 -6.50 18.21
N GLY A 92 -9.81 -7.14 17.04
CA GLY A 92 -8.81 -6.91 16.01
C GLY A 92 -8.88 -5.49 15.43
N SER A 93 -10.09 -4.96 15.18
CA SER A 93 -10.31 -3.59 14.73
C SER A 93 -9.85 -2.57 15.76
N ALA A 94 -10.12 -2.80 17.05
CA ALA A 94 -9.66 -1.96 18.15
C ALA A 94 -8.12 -1.95 18.27
N LEU A 95 -7.48 -3.12 18.14
CA LEU A 95 -6.00 -3.20 18.11
C LEU A 95 -5.41 -2.47 16.92
N SER A 96 -6.03 -2.57 15.76
CA SER A 96 -5.59 -1.83 14.56
C SER A 96 -5.70 -0.32 14.76
N LEU A 97 -6.80 0.16 15.36
CA LEU A 97 -6.96 1.58 15.69
C LEU A 97 -5.94 2.02 16.74
N ALA A 98 -5.69 1.21 17.77
CA ALA A 98 -4.64 1.49 18.75
C ALA A 98 -3.26 1.61 18.10
N ALA A 99 -2.93 0.76 17.13
CA ALA A 99 -1.69 0.85 16.36
C ALA A 99 -1.59 2.17 15.58
N GLY A 100 -2.66 2.62 14.94
CA GLY A 100 -2.72 3.91 14.24
C GLY A 100 -2.52 5.09 15.19
N ILE A 101 -3.17 5.09 16.35
CA ILE A 101 -3.02 6.11 17.39
C ILE A 101 -1.58 6.12 17.92
N LEU A 102 -1.00 4.95 18.22
CA LEU A 102 0.39 4.83 18.67
C LEU A 102 1.37 5.36 17.62
N PHE A 103 1.13 5.08 16.34
CA PHE A 103 1.94 5.61 15.24
C PHE A 103 1.96 7.14 15.23
N LEU A 104 0.80 7.77 15.25
CA LEU A 104 0.70 9.23 15.21
C LEU A 104 1.21 9.87 16.50
N ALA A 105 0.98 9.25 17.65
CA ALA A 105 1.53 9.70 18.93
C ALA A 105 3.06 9.64 18.94
N ASN A 106 3.66 8.55 18.41
CA ASN A 106 5.11 8.42 18.27
C ASN A 106 5.69 9.45 17.30
N LEU A 107 5.02 9.71 16.17
CA LEU A 107 5.40 10.78 15.25
C LEU A 107 5.35 12.15 15.94
N GLY A 108 4.28 12.46 16.67
CA GLY A 108 4.14 13.70 17.42
C GLY A 108 5.26 13.89 18.43
N ARG A 109 5.63 12.84 19.17
CA ARG A 109 6.77 12.87 20.11
C ARG A 109 8.09 13.05 19.40
N LEU A 110 8.34 12.34 18.30
CA LEU A 110 9.54 12.45 17.49
C LEU A 110 9.73 13.88 16.98
N PHE A 111 8.67 14.51 16.46
CA PHE A 111 8.74 15.87 15.89
C PHE A 111 8.91 16.97 16.95
N ARG A 112 8.58 16.72 18.23
CA ARG A 112 8.87 17.62 19.36
C ARG A 112 10.33 17.54 19.82
N GLY A 113 11.03 16.45 19.50
CA GLY A 113 12.44 16.26 19.85
C GLY A 113 13.37 17.16 19.02
N PRO A 114 14.63 17.34 19.47
CA PRO A 114 15.64 18.08 18.73
C PRO A 114 16.08 17.31 17.47
N ALA A 115 16.55 18.04 16.47
CA ALA A 115 17.22 17.43 15.32
C ALA A 115 18.65 17.03 15.74
N VAL A 116 18.96 15.74 15.65
CA VAL A 116 20.26 15.18 16.08
C VAL A 116 21.21 14.89 14.91
N ARG A 117 20.77 15.14 13.67
CA ARG A 117 21.56 14.90 12.46
C ARG A 117 21.48 16.08 11.50
N PRO A 118 22.48 16.30 10.62
CA PRO A 118 22.40 17.32 9.57
C PRO A 118 21.30 17.01 8.58
N SER A 119 20.80 18.02 7.88
CA SER A 119 19.84 17.84 6.79
C SER A 119 20.44 17.00 5.67
N PRO A 120 19.72 16.01 5.15
CA PRO A 120 20.12 15.36 3.91
C PRO A 120 20.26 16.41 2.81
N PRO A 121 21.33 16.35 1.98
CA PRO A 121 21.51 17.31 0.91
C PRO A 121 20.33 17.21 -0.08
N LEU A 122 19.88 18.37 -0.55
CA LEU A 122 18.90 18.42 -1.62
C LEU A 122 19.57 17.98 -2.92
N PRO A 123 19.00 17.01 -3.67
CA PRO A 123 19.55 16.64 -4.96
C PRO A 123 19.46 17.80 -5.96
N PHE A 124 18.43 18.63 -5.85
CA PHE A 124 18.18 19.81 -6.69
C PHE A 124 17.39 20.85 -5.87
N PRO A 125 17.46 22.16 -6.22
CA PRO A 125 16.70 23.21 -5.52
C PRO A 125 15.19 22.98 -5.49
N GLU A 126 14.63 22.47 -6.60
CA GLU A 126 13.19 22.19 -6.76
C GLU A 126 12.70 21.10 -5.78
N GLN A 127 13.61 20.27 -5.27
CA GLN A 127 13.27 19.22 -4.29
C GLN A 127 12.72 19.81 -2.99
N ALA A 128 13.11 21.01 -2.60
CA ALA A 128 12.54 21.67 -1.41
C ALA A 128 11.03 21.91 -1.55
N VAL A 129 10.55 22.18 -2.77
CA VAL A 129 9.11 22.33 -3.05
C VAL A 129 8.43 20.96 -3.01
N ALA A 130 9.02 19.95 -3.66
CA ALA A 130 8.50 18.59 -3.65
C ALA A 130 8.41 18.02 -2.23
N ASP A 131 9.42 18.26 -1.38
CA ASP A 131 9.43 17.83 0.01
C ASP A 131 8.31 18.45 0.85
N ARG A 132 7.98 19.73 0.64
CA ARG A 132 6.82 20.37 1.30
C ARG A 132 5.51 19.74 0.89
N ILE A 133 5.33 19.45 -0.40
CA ILE A 133 4.14 18.78 -0.91
C ILE A 133 4.06 17.34 -0.38
N ALA A 134 5.17 16.63 -0.35
CA ALA A 134 5.29 15.28 0.20
C ALA A 134 4.88 15.23 1.68
N ILE A 135 5.31 16.22 2.49
CA ILE A 135 4.85 16.37 3.88
C ILE A 135 3.34 16.58 3.94
N GLY A 136 2.76 17.36 3.02
CA GLY A 136 1.31 17.50 2.90
C GLY A 136 0.60 16.16 2.71
N PHE A 137 1.06 15.35 1.76
CA PHE A 137 0.50 14.02 1.49
C PHE A 137 0.67 13.06 2.68
N THR A 138 1.82 13.05 3.36
CA THR A 138 2.02 12.18 4.53
C THR A 138 1.14 12.60 5.71
N ARG A 139 0.88 13.90 5.90
CA ARG A 139 -0.08 14.39 6.91
C ARG A 139 -1.51 13.99 6.55
N LEU A 140 -1.91 14.17 5.29
CA LEU A 140 -3.21 13.74 4.78
C LEU A 140 -3.42 12.24 4.99
N SER A 141 -2.40 11.44 4.69
CA SER A 141 -2.39 9.99 4.96
C SER A 141 -2.63 9.67 6.44
N GLY A 142 -2.01 10.40 7.38
CA GLY A 142 -2.23 10.23 8.81
C GLY A 142 -3.67 10.49 9.24
N ILE A 143 -4.32 11.51 8.66
CA ILE A 143 -5.74 11.80 8.91
C ILE A 143 -6.60 10.64 8.42
N TRP A 144 -6.40 10.19 7.18
CA TRP A 144 -7.18 9.11 6.58
C TRP A 144 -6.92 7.76 7.24
N LEU A 145 -5.73 7.54 7.80
CA LEU A 145 -5.47 6.37 8.64
C LEU A 145 -6.44 6.29 9.82
N LEU A 146 -6.57 7.38 10.59
CA LEU A 146 -7.50 7.40 11.72
C LEU A 146 -8.95 7.28 11.25
N VAL A 147 -9.35 8.02 10.21
CA VAL A 147 -10.70 7.93 9.64
C VAL A 147 -11.00 6.48 9.23
N GLY A 148 -10.13 5.85 8.43
CA GLY A 148 -10.34 4.49 7.98
C GLY A 148 -10.39 3.47 9.12
N LEU A 149 -9.45 3.53 10.08
CA LEU A 149 -9.45 2.61 11.22
C LEU A 149 -10.67 2.81 12.14
N THR A 150 -11.14 4.04 12.31
CA THR A 150 -12.37 4.34 13.07
C THR A 150 -13.59 3.78 12.36
N ILE A 151 -13.71 3.99 11.04
CA ILE A 151 -14.80 3.39 10.24
C ILE A 151 -14.76 1.86 10.38
N GLY A 152 -13.58 1.24 10.25
CA GLY A 152 -13.42 -0.22 10.40
C GLY A 152 -13.90 -0.73 11.76
N LEU A 153 -13.58 -0.02 12.84
CA LEU A 153 -14.07 -0.38 14.18
C LEU A 153 -15.60 -0.20 14.30
N VAL A 154 -16.15 0.91 13.83
CA VAL A 154 -17.61 1.16 13.86
C VAL A 154 -18.36 0.09 13.07
N VAL A 155 -17.90 -0.23 11.86
CA VAL A 155 -18.47 -1.28 11.01
C VAL A 155 -18.41 -2.65 11.68
N SER A 156 -17.38 -2.93 12.48
CA SER A 156 -17.26 -4.21 13.20
C SER A 156 -18.22 -4.35 14.36
N ILE A 157 -18.66 -3.25 14.96
CA ILE A 157 -19.58 -3.25 16.13
C ILE A 157 -21.03 -3.31 15.67
N HIS A 158 -21.43 -2.42 14.77
CA HIS A 158 -22.81 -2.30 14.33
C HIS A 158 -22.94 -1.58 13.00
N THR A 159 -23.51 -2.25 11.97
CA THR A 159 -23.96 -1.57 10.76
C THR A 159 -25.04 -2.33 10.01
N PRO A 160 -26.22 -1.70 9.78
CA PRO A 160 -27.27 -2.27 8.95
C PRO A 160 -26.86 -2.46 7.49
N GLU A 161 -25.96 -1.59 6.97
CA GLU A 161 -25.52 -1.56 5.56
C GLU A 161 -24.01 -1.89 5.44
N ARG A 162 -23.63 -2.99 6.05
CA ARG A 162 -22.24 -3.42 6.20
C ARG A 162 -21.45 -3.36 4.90
N GLY A 163 -21.96 -3.89 3.81
CA GLY A 163 -21.25 -3.95 2.52
C GLY A 163 -20.89 -2.57 1.97
N ARG A 164 -21.78 -1.57 2.11
CA ARG A 164 -21.51 -0.18 1.71
C ARG A 164 -20.39 0.43 2.56
N TRP A 165 -20.49 0.30 3.88
CA TRP A 165 -19.50 0.86 4.79
C TRP A 165 -18.13 0.18 4.69
N GLU A 166 -18.08 -1.09 4.29
CA GLU A 166 -16.83 -1.78 3.95
C GLU A 166 -16.17 -1.18 2.70
N LEU A 167 -16.93 -0.76 1.71
CA LEU A 167 -16.40 -0.01 0.56
C LEU A 167 -15.83 1.35 1.00
N VAL A 168 -16.55 2.08 1.85
CA VAL A 168 -16.09 3.35 2.45
C VAL A 168 -14.77 3.13 3.20
N TRP A 169 -14.71 2.12 4.04
CA TRP A 169 -13.52 1.73 4.77
C TRP A 169 -12.34 1.39 3.86
N ALA A 170 -12.57 0.55 2.85
CA ALA A 170 -11.53 0.13 1.92
C ALA A 170 -10.93 1.32 1.16
N HIS A 171 -11.76 2.25 0.68
CA HIS A 171 -11.29 3.44 -0.02
C HIS A 171 -10.58 4.43 0.92
N ALA A 172 -11.07 4.63 2.15
CA ALA A 172 -10.38 5.43 3.15
C ALA A 172 -8.99 4.88 3.46
N MET A 173 -8.86 3.54 3.59
CA MET A 173 -7.58 2.89 3.87
C MET A 173 -6.66 2.80 2.65
N LEU A 174 -7.17 2.47 1.45
CA LEU A 174 -6.32 2.27 0.27
C LEU A 174 -6.00 3.58 -0.43
N VAL A 175 -7.00 4.43 -0.68
CA VAL A 175 -6.80 5.70 -1.39
C VAL A 175 -6.44 6.81 -0.41
N GLY A 176 -7.15 6.90 0.70
CA GLY A 176 -6.90 7.91 1.72
C GLY A 176 -5.55 7.73 2.39
N PHE A 177 -5.32 6.58 3.02
CA PHE A 177 -4.09 6.33 3.77
C PHE A 177 -2.95 5.82 2.89
N ALA A 178 -3.10 4.64 2.25
CA ALA A 178 -1.97 3.98 1.61
C ALA A 178 -1.47 4.74 0.37
N PHE A 179 -2.36 5.20 -0.52
CA PHE A 179 -1.97 5.95 -1.71
C PHE A 179 -1.38 7.32 -1.36
N SER A 180 -1.97 8.06 -0.42
CA SER A 180 -1.41 9.34 0.03
C SER A 180 -0.04 9.15 0.68
N MET A 181 0.17 8.09 1.49
CA MET A 181 1.48 7.77 2.05
C MET A 181 2.49 7.40 0.95
N ALA A 182 2.12 6.52 0.03
CA ALA A 182 2.96 6.16 -1.11
C ALA A 182 3.36 7.38 -1.94
N THR A 183 2.41 8.29 -2.20
CA THR A 183 2.67 9.56 -2.90
C THR A 183 3.65 10.42 -2.14
N GLY A 184 3.41 10.66 -0.85
CA GLY A 184 4.32 11.46 -0.03
C GLY A 184 5.72 10.88 0.02
N VAL A 185 5.84 9.57 0.22
CA VAL A 185 7.14 8.88 0.23
C VAL A 185 7.81 8.97 -1.15
N THR A 186 7.11 8.68 -2.25
CA THR A 186 7.71 8.73 -3.59
C THR A 186 8.21 10.13 -3.95
N TYR A 187 7.48 11.18 -3.59
CA TYR A 187 7.91 12.56 -3.83
C TYR A 187 9.16 12.97 -3.02
N HIS A 188 9.34 12.39 -1.83
CA HIS A 188 10.57 12.55 -1.07
C HIS A 188 11.75 11.78 -1.66
N VAL A 189 11.54 10.53 -2.09
CA VAL A 189 12.65 9.59 -2.28
C VAL A 189 13.08 9.40 -3.73
N LEU A 190 12.18 9.49 -4.73
CA LEU A 190 12.52 9.17 -6.13
C LEU A 190 13.70 9.99 -6.66
N PRO A 191 13.77 11.33 -6.51
CA PRO A 191 14.95 12.09 -6.97
C PRO A 191 16.23 11.74 -6.20
N ARG A 192 16.10 11.33 -4.94
CA ARG A 192 17.23 10.91 -4.12
C ARG A 192 17.76 9.51 -4.48
N TRP A 193 16.88 8.67 -5.01
CA TRP A 193 17.25 7.31 -5.43
C TRP A 193 17.83 7.25 -6.84
N THR A 194 17.40 8.17 -7.72
CA THR A 194 17.63 8.06 -9.17
C THR A 194 18.45 9.18 -9.78
N SER A 195 18.70 10.27 -9.08
CA SER A 195 19.25 11.51 -9.66
C SER A 195 18.37 12.18 -10.73
N GLY A 196 17.13 11.72 -10.91
CA GLY A 196 16.13 12.34 -11.77
C GLY A 196 15.61 13.65 -11.19
N ARG A 197 15.02 14.51 -12.04
CA ARG A 197 14.40 15.77 -11.63
C ARG A 197 12.89 15.76 -11.89
N TRP A 198 12.15 16.49 -11.09
CA TRP A 198 10.72 16.74 -11.33
C TRP A 198 10.57 17.60 -12.59
N ARG A 199 9.69 17.21 -13.50
CA ARG A 199 9.38 17.97 -14.71
C ARG A 199 8.67 19.29 -14.37
N SER A 200 7.81 19.28 -13.35
CA SER A 200 7.04 20.45 -12.94
C SER A 200 6.66 20.36 -11.47
N THR A 201 7.07 21.34 -10.68
CA THR A 201 6.59 21.52 -9.30
C THR A 201 5.13 21.99 -9.26
N GLY A 202 4.65 22.63 -10.35
CA GLY A 202 3.24 22.99 -10.53
C GLY A 202 2.35 21.74 -10.60
N ALA A 203 2.78 20.70 -11.35
CA ALA A 203 2.05 19.43 -11.44
C ALA A 203 1.97 18.73 -10.08
N LEU A 204 3.03 18.78 -9.26
CA LEU A 204 3.01 18.24 -7.89
C LEU A 204 2.00 18.99 -7.00
N LYS A 205 1.96 20.34 -7.09
CA LYS A 205 0.99 21.17 -6.36
C LYS A 205 -0.43 20.86 -6.81
N LEU A 206 -0.67 20.84 -8.11
CA LEU A 206 -1.99 20.52 -8.68
C LEU A 206 -2.48 19.16 -8.18
N HIS A 207 -1.62 18.13 -8.22
CA HIS A 207 -1.93 16.80 -7.69
C HIS A 207 -2.38 16.88 -6.22
N TYR A 208 -1.66 17.60 -5.37
CA TYR A 208 -2.00 17.75 -3.96
C TYR A 208 -3.37 18.41 -3.76
N TYR A 209 -3.63 19.55 -4.43
CA TYR A 209 -4.88 20.28 -4.26
C TYR A 209 -6.09 19.53 -4.81
N ILE A 210 -5.96 18.85 -5.96
CA ILE A 210 -7.05 18.00 -6.47
C ILE A 210 -7.32 16.83 -5.50
N THR A 211 -6.28 16.23 -4.91
CA THR A 211 -6.45 15.14 -3.93
C THR A 211 -7.24 15.59 -2.71
N LEU A 212 -7.03 16.82 -2.22
CA LEU A 212 -7.76 17.36 -1.07
C LEU A 212 -9.28 17.45 -1.31
N VAL A 213 -9.71 17.53 -2.56
CA VAL A 213 -11.13 17.60 -2.95
C VAL A 213 -11.63 16.22 -3.38
N ALA A 214 -10.91 15.56 -4.26
CA ALA A 214 -11.33 14.29 -4.89
C ALA A 214 -11.55 13.16 -3.86
N LEU A 215 -10.65 13.06 -2.90
CA LEU A 215 -10.69 11.97 -1.92
C LEU A 215 -11.86 12.09 -0.94
N PRO A 216 -12.11 13.22 -0.25
CA PRO A 216 -13.31 13.36 0.59
C PRO A 216 -14.61 13.22 -0.20
N LEU A 217 -14.65 13.75 -1.43
CA LEU A 217 -15.83 13.66 -2.28
C LEU A 217 -16.16 12.21 -2.65
N MET A 218 -15.16 11.41 -2.99
CA MET A 218 -15.33 9.99 -3.29
C MET A 218 -15.82 9.22 -2.05
N VAL A 219 -15.19 9.43 -0.90
CA VAL A 219 -15.60 8.75 0.35
C VAL A 219 -17.02 9.14 0.74
N LEU A 220 -17.39 10.42 0.58
CA LEU A 220 -18.75 10.90 0.81
C LEU A 220 -19.75 10.27 -0.18
N ALA A 221 -19.39 10.22 -1.47
CA ALA A 221 -20.24 9.61 -2.50
C ALA A 221 -20.59 8.15 -2.15
N LEU A 222 -19.60 7.39 -1.69
CA LEU A 222 -19.79 6.01 -1.21
C LEU A 222 -20.63 5.95 0.07
N ALA A 223 -20.39 6.85 1.04
CA ALA A 223 -21.05 6.84 2.34
C ALA A 223 -22.55 7.11 2.25
N ILE A 224 -22.98 8.03 1.38
CA ILE A 224 -24.40 8.39 1.20
C ILE A 224 -25.03 7.75 -0.04
N ASP A 225 -24.32 6.87 -0.74
CA ASP A 225 -24.75 6.17 -1.96
C ASP A 225 -25.27 7.13 -3.05
N SER A 226 -24.54 8.22 -3.28
CA SER A 226 -24.95 9.26 -4.22
C SER A 226 -24.31 9.09 -5.59
N GLN A 227 -25.09 8.66 -6.57
CA GLN A 227 -24.63 8.51 -7.95
C GLN A 227 -24.12 9.84 -8.54
N THR A 228 -24.77 10.97 -8.22
CA THR A 228 -24.31 12.30 -8.66
C THR A 228 -22.91 12.63 -8.17
N LEU A 229 -22.64 12.40 -6.87
CA LEU A 229 -21.30 12.61 -6.33
C LEU A 229 -20.29 11.59 -6.89
N PHE A 230 -20.73 10.39 -7.23
CA PHE A 230 -19.89 9.39 -7.90
C PHE A 230 -19.46 9.85 -9.28
N HIS A 231 -20.38 10.40 -10.09
CA HIS A 231 -20.07 10.97 -11.41
C HIS A 231 -19.06 12.12 -11.32
N MET A 232 -19.08 12.91 -10.25
CA MET A 232 -18.13 14.00 -10.03
C MET A 232 -16.78 13.51 -9.49
N SER A 233 -16.80 12.61 -8.51
CA SER A 233 -15.60 12.15 -7.82
C SER A 233 -14.74 11.19 -8.65
N GLY A 234 -15.36 10.36 -9.49
CA GLY A 234 -14.67 9.40 -10.34
C GLY A 234 -13.61 10.05 -11.25
N PRO A 235 -13.99 11.00 -12.11
CA PRO A 235 -13.03 11.73 -12.96
C PRO A 235 -11.96 12.49 -12.17
N LEU A 236 -12.33 13.10 -11.04
CA LEU A 236 -11.35 13.77 -10.18
C LEU A 236 -10.34 12.78 -9.60
N GLN A 237 -10.80 11.61 -9.16
CA GLN A 237 -9.91 10.58 -8.64
C GLN A 237 -9.01 10.00 -9.73
N ALA A 238 -9.54 9.82 -10.96
CA ALA A 238 -8.73 9.43 -12.11
C ALA A 238 -7.66 10.48 -12.45
N ALA A 239 -7.98 11.78 -12.37
CA ALA A 239 -7.01 12.85 -12.55
C ALA A 239 -5.91 12.83 -11.47
N VAL A 240 -6.25 12.57 -10.20
CA VAL A 240 -5.29 12.36 -9.11
C VAL A 240 -4.31 11.24 -9.47
N ILE A 241 -4.82 10.08 -9.88
CA ILE A 241 -3.97 8.93 -10.22
C ILE A 241 -3.13 9.20 -11.47
N ALA A 242 -3.71 9.81 -12.50
CA ALA A 242 -2.99 10.17 -13.73
C ALA A 242 -1.84 11.15 -13.44
N LEU A 243 -2.05 12.14 -12.58
CA LEU A 243 -1.00 13.08 -12.14
C LEU A 243 0.12 12.35 -11.37
N TRP A 244 -0.22 11.43 -10.47
CA TRP A 244 0.78 10.64 -9.76
C TRP A 244 1.60 9.80 -10.73
N ILE A 245 0.96 9.08 -11.65
CA ILE A 245 1.61 8.27 -12.68
C ILE A 245 2.53 9.15 -13.54
N GLY A 246 2.02 10.25 -14.07
CA GLY A 246 2.77 11.19 -14.91
C GLY A 246 3.99 11.79 -14.21
N ASN A 247 3.87 12.10 -12.93
CA ASN A 247 4.98 12.58 -12.11
C ASN A 247 6.03 11.49 -11.83
N CYS A 248 5.62 10.23 -11.59
CA CYS A 248 6.53 9.14 -11.25
C CYS A 248 7.17 8.46 -12.47
N LEU A 249 6.47 8.41 -13.61
CA LEU A 249 6.89 7.68 -14.82
C LEU A 249 8.33 7.98 -15.29
N PRO A 250 8.82 9.25 -15.30
CA PRO A 250 10.19 9.55 -15.69
C PRO A 250 11.26 8.89 -14.83
N PHE A 251 10.94 8.61 -13.58
CA PHE A 251 11.88 8.02 -12.63
C PHE A 251 11.98 6.49 -12.74
N ILE A 252 10.95 5.83 -13.25
CA ILE A 252 10.91 4.35 -13.32
C ILE A 252 12.10 3.81 -14.10
N ARG A 253 12.44 4.45 -15.22
CA ARG A 253 13.58 4.03 -16.07
C ARG A 253 14.94 4.21 -15.40
N LEU A 254 15.02 5.03 -14.36
CA LEU A 254 16.24 5.33 -13.61
C LEU A 254 16.40 4.44 -12.37
N LEU A 255 15.38 3.64 -12.05
CA LEU A 255 15.42 2.69 -10.93
C LEU A 255 16.21 1.42 -11.31
N PRO A 256 16.78 0.70 -10.32
CA PRO A 256 17.33 -0.64 -10.55
C PRO A 256 16.28 -1.55 -11.18
N ARG A 257 16.72 -2.45 -12.09
CA ARG A 257 15.83 -3.26 -12.95
C ARG A 257 14.69 -3.97 -12.20
N SER A 258 14.97 -4.64 -11.09
CA SER A 258 13.94 -5.34 -10.30
C SER A 258 12.91 -4.38 -9.71
N THR A 259 13.37 -3.24 -9.18
CA THR A 259 12.52 -2.16 -8.66
C THR A 259 11.69 -1.53 -9.78
N ALA A 260 12.30 -1.27 -10.94
CA ALA A 260 11.63 -0.70 -12.11
C ALA A 260 10.51 -1.61 -12.64
N ILE A 261 10.75 -2.93 -12.70
CA ILE A 261 9.73 -3.91 -13.14
C ILE A 261 8.55 -3.93 -12.15
N GLY A 262 8.80 -4.08 -10.85
CA GLY A 262 7.73 -4.12 -9.83
C GLY A 262 6.95 -2.80 -9.78
N PHE A 263 7.65 -1.65 -9.82
CA PHE A 263 7.01 -0.33 -9.82
C PHE A 263 6.21 -0.09 -11.10
N GLY A 264 6.76 -0.45 -12.27
CA GLY A 264 6.07 -0.32 -13.57
C GLY A 264 4.82 -1.19 -13.64
N ALA A 265 4.89 -2.44 -13.20
CA ALA A 265 3.73 -3.33 -13.13
C ALA A 265 2.66 -2.80 -12.15
N ALA A 266 3.07 -2.23 -11.01
CA ALA A 266 2.16 -1.58 -10.07
C ALA A 266 1.43 -0.38 -10.70
N VAL A 267 2.15 0.46 -11.46
CA VAL A 267 1.56 1.60 -12.19
C VAL A 267 0.54 1.13 -13.22
N LEU A 268 0.86 0.08 -13.98
CA LEU A 268 -0.10 -0.49 -14.95
C LEU A 268 -1.34 -1.04 -14.26
N ALA A 269 -1.18 -1.83 -13.19
CA ALA A 269 -2.30 -2.36 -12.42
C ALA A 269 -3.19 -1.24 -11.85
N LEU A 270 -2.58 -0.16 -11.33
CA LEU A 270 -3.31 1.01 -10.83
C LEU A 270 -4.10 1.70 -11.95
N ALA A 271 -3.47 1.90 -13.11
CA ALA A 271 -4.14 2.55 -14.26
C ALA A 271 -5.37 1.77 -14.71
N PHE A 272 -5.25 0.44 -14.87
CA PHE A 272 -6.39 -0.42 -15.22
C PHE A 272 -7.43 -0.48 -14.10
N GLY A 273 -7.01 -0.59 -12.85
CA GLY A 273 -7.92 -0.59 -11.70
C GLY A 273 -8.74 0.70 -11.61
N VAL A 274 -8.13 1.85 -11.82
CA VAL A 274 -8.81 3.16 -11.81
C VAL A 274 -9.74 3.31 -13.02
N ALA A 275 -9.34 2.83 -14.21
CA ALA A 275 -10.21 2.84 -15.39
C ALA A 275 -11.49 2.02 -15.14
N LEU A 276 -11.38 0.86 -14.49
CA LEU A 276 -12.55 0.09 -14.06
C LEU A 276 -13.40 0.87 -13.03
N GLY A 277 -12.78 1.47 -12.01
CA GLY A 277 -13.50 2.28 -11.03
C GLY A 277 -14.25 3.45 -11.68
N MET A 278 -13.67 4.09 -12.70
CA MET A 278 -14.36 5.11 -13.49
C MET A 278 -15.55 4.54 -14.27
N SER A 279 -15.41 3.34 -14.85
CA SER A 279 -16.52 2.71 -15.57
C SER A 279 -17.72 2.46 -14.65
N PHE A 280 -17.51 2.21 -13.35
CA PHE A 280 -18.58 2.05 -12.36
C PHE A 280 -19.33 3.35 -12.09
N ALA A 281 -18.63 4.49 -12.14
CA ALA A 281 -19.27 5.79 -12.00
C ALA A 281 -20.18 6.11 -13.20
N VAL A 282 -19.81 5.67 -14.40
CA VAL A 282 -20.61 5.90 -15.64
C VAL A 282 -21.70 4.85 -15.80
N THR A 283 -21.39 3.58 -15.54
CA THR A 283 -22.29 2.45 -15.72
C THR A 283 -22.28 1.58 -14.45
N PRO A 284 -23.17 1.83 -13.47
CA PRO A 284 -23.18 1.12 -12.18
C PRO A 284 -23.29 -0.41 -12.29
N ALA A 285 -23.94 -0.92 -13.33
CA ALA A 285 -24.02 -2.36 -13.59
C ALA A 285 -22.63 -3.03 -13.73
N ASN A 286 -21.62 -2.31 -14.27
CA ASN A 286 -20.25 -2.81 -14.37
C ASN A 286 -19.66 -3.04 -12.97
N GLY A 287 -20.05 -2.24 -11.97
CA GLY A 287 -19.57 -2.40 -10.60
C GLY A 287 -20.01 -3.72 -9.96
N ALA A 288 -21.20 -4.22 -10.27
CA ALA A 288 -21.66 -5.51 -9.76
C ALA A 288 -20.79 -6.67 -10.27
N LEU A 289 -20.37 -6.62 -11.53
CA LEU A 289 -19.63 -7.68 -12.21
C LEU A 289 -18.12 -7.59 -12.01
N LEU A 290 -17.54 -6.38 -12.12
CA LEU A 290 -16.10 -6.16 -12.22
C LEU A 290 -15.45 -5.66 -10.91
N ARG A 291 -16.22 -5.52 -9.82
CA ARG A 291 -15.69 -5.11 -8.50
C ARG A 291 -14.54 -6.00 -8.02
N PRO A 292 -14.58 -7.34 -8.15
CA PRO A 292 -13.45 -8.19 -7.78
C PRO A 292 -12.17 -7.84 -8.56
N VAL A 293 -12.28 -7.66 -9.89
CA VAL A 293 -11.14 -7.29 -10.75
C VAL A 293 -10.56 -5.93 -10.35
N HIS A 294 -11.45 -4.94 -10.10
CA HIS A 294 -11.03 -3.63 -9.60
C HIS A 294 -10.26 -3.75 -8.27
N ALA A 295 -10.75 -4.55 -7.34
CA ALA A 295 -10.10 -4.75 -6.05
C ALA A 295 -8.76 -5.48 -6.20
N GLU A 296 -8.68 -6.53 -7.01
CA GLU A 296 -7.43 -7.26 -7.27
C GLU A 296 -6.36 -6.36 -7.88
N LEU A 297 -6.70 -5.57 -8.89
CA LEU A 297 -5.78 -4.65 -9.55
C LEU A 297 -5.25 -3.57 -8.61
N ASN A 298 -6.08 -3.05 -7.72
CA ASN A 298 -5.66 -1.99 -6.80
C ASN A 298 -4.97 -2.55 -5.54
N LEU A 299 -5.45 -3.65 -4.99
CA LEU A 299 -4.94 -4.19 -3.73
C LEU A 299 -3.69 -5.04 -3.94
N PHE A 300 -3.78 -6.07 -4.80
CA PHE A 300 -2.67 -6.98 -5.04
C PHE A 300 -1.78 -6.50 -6.19
N GLY A 301 -2.38 -5.89 -7.22
CA GLY A 301 -1.67 -5.31 -8.34
C GLY A 301 -0.90 -4.06 -7.94
N TRP A 302 -1.57 -2.96 -7.68
CA TRP A 302 -0.88 -1.72 -7.33
C TRP A 302 -0.10 -1.85 -6.02
N ALA A 303 -0.78 -2.09 -4.91
CA ALA A 303 -0.11 -2.05 -3.60
C ALA A 303 0.87 -3.21 -3.44
N GLY A 304 0.50 -4.44 -3.80
CA GLY A 304 1.36 -5.61 -3.68
C GLY A 304 2.62 -5.54 -4.55
N LEU A 305 2.50 -5.14 -5.82
CA LEU A 305 3.64 -5.00 -6.72
C LEU A 305 4.50 -3.78 -6.41
N LEU A 306 3.90 -2.66 -5.94
CA LEU A 306 4.65 -1.50 -5.46
C LEU A 306 5.50 -1.88 -4.24
N ILE A 307 4.91 -2.57 -3.28
CA ILE A 307 5.63 -3.11 -2.11
C ILE A 307 6.77 -4.03 -2.57
N SER A 308 6.52 -4.95 -3.51
CA SER A 308 7.54 -5.85 -4.03
C SER A 308 8.70 -5.09 -4.66
N GLY A 309 8.42 -4.17 -5.59
CA GLY A 309 9.44 -3.37 -6.27
C GLY A 309 10.26 -2.50 -5.31
N VAL A 310 9.60 -1.80 -4.39
CA VAL A 310 10.27 -0.93 -3.39
C VAL A 310 11.06 -1.76 -2.38
N THR A 311 10.61 -2.96 -2.05
CA THR A 311 11.30 -3.86 -1.13
C THR A 311 12.68 -4.26 -1.65
N TYR A 312 12.84 -4.51 -2.95
CA TYR A 312 14.14 -4.80 -3.56
C TYR A 312 15.14 -3.66 -3.39
N TYR A 313 14.67 -2.43 -3.36
CA TYR A 313 15.51 -1.27 -3.12
C TYR A 313 15.80 -1.05 -1.63
N LEU A 314 14.81 -1.19 -0.77
CA LEU A 314 14.88 -0.81 0.64
C LEU A 314 15.43 -1.91 1.54
N ALA A 315 15.05 -3.19 1.33
CA ALA A 315 15.42 -4.26 2.27
C ALA A 315 16.94 -4.43 2.42
N PRO A 316 17.75 -4.45 1.34
CA PRO A 316 19.21 -4.51 1.46
C PRO A 316 19.78 -3.31 2.21
N ARG A 317 19.24 -2.11 1.96
CA ARG A 317 19.68 -0.87 2.61
C ARG A 317 19.33 -0.82 4.09
N PHE A 318 18.15 -1.30 4.45
CA PHE A 318 17.72 -1.38 5.85
C PHE A 318 18.48 -2.47 6.63
N ALA A 319 18.81 -3.57 5.96
CA ALA A 319 19.58 -4.66 6.54
C ALA A 319 21.09 -4.36 6.59
N GLY A 320 21.59 -3.39 5.80
CA GLY A 320 23.03 -3.17 5.62
C GLY A 320 23.75 -4.36 5.00
N SER A 321 23.06 -5.18 4.23
CA SER A 321 23.58 -6.40 3.58
C SER A 321 22.92 -6.60 2.21
N PRO A 322 23.59 -7.27 1.26
CA PRO A 322 22.97 -7.62 -0.02
C PRO A 322 21.70 -8.45 0.16
N LEU A 323 20.81 -8.38 -0.83
CA LEU A 323 19.61 -9.21 -0.84
C LEU A 323 20.02 -10.69 -0.80
N ARG A 324 19.41 -11.43 0.12
CA ARG A 324 19.62 -12.88 0.20
C ARG A 324 18.97 -13.56 -1.01
N TRP A 325 19.72 -14.46 -1.66
CA TRP A 325 19.28 -15.19 -2.86
C TRP A 325 18.82 -14.30 -4.04
N PRO A 326 19.65 -13.37 -4.54
CA PRO A 326 19.25 -12.44 -5.60
C PRO A 326 18.85 -13.15 -6.91
N ARG A 327 19.32 -14.38 -7.13
CA ARG A 327 18.96 -15.22 -8.30
C ARG A 327 17.47 -15.61 -8.31
N LEU A 328 16.77 -15.55 -7.18
CA LEU A 328 15.32 -15.83 -7.09
C LEU A 328 14.44 -14.63 -7.47
N VAL A 329 15.01 -13.44 -7.66
CA VAL A 329 14.27 -12.23 -8.02
C VAL A 329 13.43 -12.40 -9.29
N PRO A 330 13.98 -12.92 -10.42
CA PRO A 330 13.17 -13.13 -11.63
C PRO A 330 11.99 -14.08 -11.38
N LEU A 331 12.23 -15.19 -10.69
CA LEU A 331 11.19 -16.16 -10.35
C LEU A 331 10.09 -15.51 -9.52
N GLN A 332 10.46 -14.76 -8.47
CA GLN A 332 9.51 -14.06 -7.62
C GLN A 332 8.62 -13.10 -8.44
N LEU A 333 9.22 -12.29 -9.31
CA LEU A 333 8.49 -11.33 -10.15
C LEU A 333 7.57 -12.06 -11.15
N ILE A 334 8.03 -13.13 -11.78
CA ILE A 334 7.21 -13.95 -12.70
C ILE A 334 6.02 -14.54 -11.95
N LEU A 335 6.22 -15.14 -10.78
CA LEU A 335 5.14 -15.72 -10.00
C LEU A 335 4.11 -14.65 -9.58
N THR A 336 4.58 -13.49 -9.08
CA THR A 336 3.66 -12.45 -8.58
C THR A 336 2.92 -11.77 -9.72
N ILE A 337 3.64 -11.29 -10.75
CA ILE A 337 3.03 -10.57 -11.88
C ILE A 337 2.22 -11.52 -12.74
N GLY A 338 2.77 -12.69 -13.07
CA GLY A 338 2.11 -13.69 -13.90
C GLY A 338 0.86 -14.27 -13.22
N GLY A 339 0.96 -14.62 -11.93
CA GLY A 339 -0.18 -15.10 -11.16
C GLY A 339 -1.31 -14.06 -11.09
N LEU A 340 -0.97 -12.79 -10.82
CA LEU A 340 -1.96 -11.71 -10.80
C LEU A 340 -2.58 -11.48 -12.18
N ALA A 341 -1.78 -11.39 -13.23
CA ALA A 341 -2.30 -11.20 -14.59
C ALA A 341 -3.21 -12.34 -15.01
N SER A 342 -2.85 -13.58 -14.66
CA SER A 342 -3.69 -14.75 -14.92
C SER A 342 -4.99 -14.72 -14.11
N SER A 343 -4.96 -14.33 -12.82
CA SER A 343 -6.18 -14.23 -12.00
C SER A 343 -7.13 -13.19 -12.57
N VAL A 344 -6.64 -12.01 -12.91
CA VAL A 344 -7.44 -10.93 -13.52
C VAL A 344 -8.06 -11.39 -14.85
N ALA A 345 -7.29 -12.02 -15.74
CA ALA A 345 -7.77 -12.52 -17.01
C ALA A 345 -8.85 -13.60 -16.84
N LEU A 346 -8.63 -14.55 -15.92
CA LEU A 346 -9.59 -15.63 -15.64
C LEU A 346 -10.87 -15.11 -14.99
N VAL A 347 -10.78 -14.12 -14.08
CA VAL A 347 -11.98 -13.48 -13.51
C VAL A 347 -12.74 -12.72 -14.60
N TRP A 348 -12.04 -12.04 -15.51
CA TRP A 348 -12.65 -11.37 -16.65
C TRP A 348 -13.40 -12.35 -17.57
N LEU A 349 -12.76 -13.46 -17.96
CA LEU A 349 -13.39 -14.52 -18.76
C LEU A 349 -14.68 -15.07 -18.09
N ARG A 350 -14.68 -15.18 -16.77
CA ARG A 350 -15.89 -15.57 -16.02
C ARG A 350 -17.01 -14.55 -16.11
N VAL A 351 -16.71 -13.26 -16.11
CA VAL A 351 -17.70 -12.20 -16.29
C VAL A 351 -18.33 -12.29 -17.69
N GLU A 352 -17.56 -12.72 -18.70
CA GLU A 352 -18.04 -12.98 -20.05
C GLU A 352 -18.79 -14.32 -20.24
N GLY A 353 -18.98 -15.08 -19.15
CA GLY A 353 -19.73 -16.33 -19.15
C GLY A 353 -18.92 -17.60 -19.40
N HIS A 354 -17.58 -17.50 -19.51
CA HIS A 354 -16.72 -18.67 -19.63
C HIS A 354 -16.45 -19.32 -18.27
N ASP A 355 -16.46 -20.64 -18.21
CA ASP A 355 -16.10 -21.33 -16.97
C ASP A 355 -14.58 -21.35 -16.79
N ALA A 356 -14.08 -20.46 -15.92
CA ALA A 356 -12.69 -20.44 -15.53
C ALA A 356 -12.38 -21.45 -14.39
N GLY A 357 -13.42 -22.10 -13.85
CA GLY A 357 -13.32 -23.16 -12.85
C GLY A 357 -12.42 -22.85 -11.67
N GLU A 358 -11.60 -23.81 -11.29
CA GLU A 358 -10.61 -23.71 -10.21
C GLU A 358 -9.33 -22.95 -10.61
N LEU A 359 -9.14 -22.68 -11.92
CA LEU A 359 -7.93 -22.01 -12.42
C LEU A 359 -7.71 -20.62 -11.79
N VAL A 360 -8.78 -19.93 -11.42
CA VAL A 360 -8.70 -18.65 -10.69
C VAL A 360 -7.98 -18.85 -9.36
N GLY A 361 -8.35 -19.89 -8.60
CA GLY A 361 -7.69 -20.24 -7.34
C GLY A 361 -6.20 -20.57 -7.53
N VAL A 362 -5.88 -21.34 -8.58
CA VAL A 362 -4.49 -21.68 -8.92
C VAL A 362 -3.68 -20.42 -9.25
N ALA A 363 -4.24 -19.50 -10.05
CA ALA A 363 -3.56 -18.24 -10.38
C ALA A 363 -3.27 -17.39 -9.13
N HIS A 364 -4.20 -17.32 -8.19
CA HIS A 364 -3.99 -16.65 -6.89
C HIS A 364 -2.91 -17.36 -6.06
N LEU A 365 -2.88 -18.68 -6.02
CA LEU A 365 -1.83 -19.43 -5.32
C LEU A 365 -0.44 -19.17 -5.93
N VAL A 366 -0.34 -19.06 -7.25
CA VAL A 366 0.93 -18.68 -7.93
C VAL A 366 1.37 -17.27 -7.51
N CYS A 367 0.45 -16.31 -7.49
CA CYS A 367 0.74 -14.95 -7.01
C CYS A 367 1.15 -14.95 -5.53
N ALA A 368 0.42 -15.68 -4.69
CA ALA A 368 0.71 -15.84 -3.26
C ALA A 368 2.10 -16.44 -3.01
N ALA A 369 2.48 -17.48 -3.77
CA ALA A 369 3.80 -18.08 -3.71
C ALA A 369 4.91 -17.06 -4.03
N GLY A 370 4.70 -16.18 -5.01
CA GLY A 370 5.62 -15.09 -5.32
C GLY A 370 5.79 -14.11 -4.16
N LEU A 371 4.70 -13.67 -3.53
CA LEU A 371 4.76 -12.78 -2.36
C LEU A 371 5.38 -13.46 -1.13
N ALA A 372 5.07 -14.73 -0.90
CA ALA A 372 5.68 -15.52 0.18
C ALA A 372 7.20 -15.68 -0.04
N LEU A 373 7.62 -15.96 -1.26
CA LEU A 373 9.04 -16.03 -1.63
C LEU A 373 9.76 -14.71 -1.33
N LEU A 374 9.16 -13.57 -1.67
CA LEU A 374 9.72 -12.27 -1.30
C LEU A 374 9.83 -12.12 0.22
N GLY A 375 8.82 -12.55 0.97
CA GLY A 375 8.82 -12.55 2.44
C GLY A 375 10.01 -13.35 3.01
N VAL A 376 10.28 -14.52 2.47
CA VAL A 376 11.41 -15.37 2.85
C VAL A 376 12.76 -14.71 2.48
N MET A 377 12.87 -14.14 1.27
CA MET A 377 14.09 -13.43 0.85
C MET A 377 14.38 -12.22 1.75
N VAL A 378 13.36 -11.46 2.15
CA VAL A 378 13.49 -10.34 3.09
C VAL A 378 13.91 -10.83 4.47
N ALA A 379 13.27 -11.87 5.00
CA ALA A 379 13.64 -12.47 6.29
C ALA A 379 15.10 -12.92 6.29
N GLY A 380 15.53 -13.65 5.25
CA GLY A 380 16.92 -14.08 5.09
C GLY A 380 17.91 -12.93 4.97
N THR A 381 17.52 -11.82 4.31
CA THR A 381 18.34 -10.61 4.18
C THR A 381 18.57 -9.95 5.54
N PHE A 382 17.54 -9.79 6.36
CA PHE A 382 17.69 -9.25 7.72
C PHE A 382 18.42 -10.19 8.66
N ALA A 383 18.25 -11.50 8.52
CA ALA A 383 18.98 -12.50 9.32
C ALA A 383 20.48 -12.54 9.01
N SER A 384 20.89 -12.11 7.81
CA SER A 384 22.31 -12.04 7.41
C SER A 384 23.09 -10.93 8.15
N ASN A 385 22.39 -9.90 8.66
CA ASN A 385 22.97 -8.86 9.49
C ASN A 385 22.00 -8.47 10.62
N PRO A 386 22.06 -9.15 11.78
CA PRO A 386 21.13 -8.92 12.89
C PRO A 386 21.29 -7.52 13.55
N ARG A 387 22.34 -6.77 13.22
CA ARG A 387 22.57 -5.40 13.68
C ARG A 387 22.66 -4.44 12.48
N PRO A 388 21.54 -4.14 11.82
CA PRO A 388 21.54 -3.26 10.66
C PRO A 388 21.98 -1.87 11.09
N LEU A 389 23.02 -1.35 10.42
CA LEU A 389 23.49 0.02 10.60
C LEU A 389 22.41 0.99 10.11
N ALA A 390 22.22 2.13 10.80
CA ALA A 390 21.52 3.26 10.25
C ALA A 390 22.38 3.82 9.11
N ILE A 391 22.06 3.49 7.86
CA ILE A 391 22.86 3.90 6.70
C ILE A 391 22.54 5.35 6.40
N PRO A 392 23.52 6.28 6.42
CA PRO A 392 23.33 7.64 5.92
C PRO A 392 22.93 7.59 4.45
N LEU A 393 21.99 8.44 4.03
CA LEU A 393 21.52 8.51 2.63
C LEU A 393 22.64 8.67 1.58
N GLN A 394 23.78 9.22 1.98
CA GLN A 394 24.98 9.36 1.12
C GLN A 394 25.62 8.02 0.72
N MET A 395 25.62 7.02 1.61
CA MET A 395 26.10 5.67 1.28
C MET A 395 25.17 4.92 0.31
N MET A 396 23.90 5.35 0.22
CA MET A 396 22.93 4.74 -0.70
C MET A 396 23.27 4.99 -2.19
N LYS A 397 24.02 6.06 -2.51
CA LYS A 397 24.48 6.36 -3.88
C LYS A 397 25.67 5.50 -4.32
N SER A 398 26.60 5.22 -3.43
CA SER A 398 27.85 4.51 -3.79
C SER A 398 27.67 3.01 -4.02
N GLN A 399 26.66 2.38 -3.41
CA GLN A 399 26.38 0.96 -3.56
C GLN A 399 25.48 0.61 -4.75
N ALA A 400 24.81 1.59 -5.36
CA ALA A 400 23.96 1.40 -6.54
C ALA A 400 24.77 1.40 -7.87
N LEU A 401 26.09 1.70 -7.81
CA LEU A 401 27.00 1.78 -8.96
C LEU A 401 27.98 0.60 -9.03
N ARG A 402 27.83 -0.42 -8.20
CA ARG A 402 28.60 -1.66 -8.26
C ARG A 402 27.75 -2.89 -8.55
#